data_e9667d8e344761b8c1b6a9051045e3bf
#
_entry.id   e9667d8e344761b8c1b6a9051045e3bf
#
_cell.length_a   1.000
_cell.length_b   1.000
_cell.length_c   1.000
_cell.angle_alpha   90.00
_cell.angle_beta   90.00
_cell.angle_gamma   90.00
#
_symmetry.space_group_name_H-M   'P 1'
#
loop_
_entity.id
_entity.type
_entity.pdbx_description
1 polymer ?
#
loop_
_entity_poly.entity_id
_entity_poly.type
_entity_poly.pdbx_seq_one_letter_code
_entity_poly.pdbx_strand_id
1 'polypeptide(L)'
;PLNTLGYTHAPQPFYISSKGYGILINTLRYTTFYCGTHTEKHTQKKIVSSNGEVKNSTEELYENKKSGNYVYIDIPNCKGVEVFVFKASNVKEVVQKYNLLSGGGCLPPMWGLGFKYRTKTDFTQEGVMRIQAYFRDKKIPCDVIGLEPGWHTAAYSCSYVWNEKRFPNHRSMLKALNENNYKVNLWEHAYVHPTSPLWELLKDYSGDFLVWGGLVPDFALPETRKRFSDYHKQLMGEGISGFKLDECDNSDISVGNSTWGFPEMSTFPSGMDGEQMHQALGLLYLRTLNDMYESENRRTFQDYRSSGLFASSVPASLYSDIYGYKDYIQMISNSAFGGLLWSPEVRQSGSKLEFFRRLQLVLLSAH
;
A
#
# COMPACT_ATOMS: atom_id res chain seq x y z
N PRO A 1 -10.55 8.79 6.04
CA PRO A 1 -9.57 9.41 6.89
C PRO A 1 -10.06 9.55 8.30
N LEU A 2 -9.60 8.69 9.09
CA LEU A 2 -9.70 8.64 10.54
C LEU A 2 -8.68 9.61 11.15
N ASN A 3 -8.60 10.79 10.59
CA ASN A 3 -7.47 11.69 10.63
C ASN A 3 -7.32 12.53 11.87
N THR A 4 -8.18 12.37 12.84
CA THR A 4 -8.01 13.04 14.12
C THR A 4 -6.83 12.50 14.93
N LEU A 5 -6.32 11.31 14.57
CA LEU A 5 -5.23 10.64 15.27
C LEU A 5 -3.91 10.59 14.50
N GLY A 6 -3.86 11.07 13.26
CA GLY A 6 -2.63 11.15 12.46
C GLY A 6 -2.10 9.82 11.90
N TYR A 7 -2.95 8.80 11.74
CA TYR A 7 -2.56 7.53 11.13
C TYR A 7 -2.47 7.63 9.60
N THR A 8 -1.64 6.79 9.00
CA THR A 8 -1.53 6.61 7.55
C THR A 8 -1.53 5.13 7.19
N HIS A 9 -2.16 4.75 6.07
CA HIS A 9 -2.22 3.37 5.62
C HIS A 9 -1.05 2.95 4.71
N ALA A 10 -0.20 3.88 4.31
CA ALA A 10 1.02 3.61 3.55
C ALA A 10 2.19 4.37 4.19
N PRO A 11 2.57 4.02 5.44
CA PRO A 11 3.55 4.77 6.21
C PRO A 11 4.95 4.60 5.63
N GLN A 12 5.66 5.72 5.55
CA GLN A 12 7.10 5.74 5.34
C GLN A 12 7.72 6.53 6.48
N PRO A 13 8.42 5.89 7.42
CA PRO A 13 9.06 6.56 8.55
C PRO A 13 10.31 7.33 8.09
N PHE A 14 10.09 8.25 7.18
CA PHE A 14 11.07 9.11 6.55
C PHE A 14 10.60 10.56 6.57
N TYR A 15 11.45 11.47 7.01
CA TYR A 15 11.18 12.89 6.92
C TYR A 15 12.36 13.67 6.36
N ILE A 16 12.06 14.82 5.80
CA ILE A 16 13.01 15.72 5.17
C ILE A 16 12.94 17.08 5.84
N SER A 17 14.10 17.64 6.13
CA SER A 17 14.25 19.00 6.65
C SER A 17 14.67 19.98 5.55
N SER A 18 14.10 21.18 5.57
CA SER A 18 14.54 22.30 4.74
C SER A 18 15.99 22.71 5.00
N LYS A 19 16.61 22.21 6.07
CA LYS A 19 18.02 22.41 6.40
C LYS A 19 18.97 21.49 5.62
N GLY A 20 18.46 20.71 4.63
CA GLY A 20 19.27 19.87 3.77
C GLY A 20 19.65 18.52 4.38
N TYR A 21 18.79 17.93 5.16
CA TYR A 21 18.94 16.55 5.62
C TYR A 21 17.65 15.77 5.60
N GLY A 22 17.74 14.46 5.55
CA GLY A 22 16.62 13.55 5.74
C GLY A 22 16.98 12.46 6.74
N ILE A 23 15.97 11.93 7.42
CA ILE A 23 16.09 10.85 8.39
C ILE A 23 15.11 9.75 7.99
N LEU A 24 15.62 8.54 7.85
CA LEU A 24 14.84 7.33 7.67
C LEU A 24 15.03 6.43 8.89
N ILE A 25 13.93 5.99 9.45
CA ILE A 25 13.88 4.99 10.52
C ILE A 25 13.53 3.65 9.89
N ASN A 26 14.49 2.74 9.79
CA ASN A 26 14.25 1.41 9.23
C ASN A 26 13.71 0.47 10.31
N THR A 27 12.40 0.38 10.39
CA THR A 27 11.70 -0.45 11.36
C THR A 27 10.36 -0.94 10.81
N LEU A 28 9.92 -2.11 11.25
CA LEU A 28 8.56 -2.63 11.07
C LEU A 28 7.68 -2.42 12.32
N ARG A 29 8.16 -1.64 13.30
CA ARG A 29 7.40 -1.26 14.49
C ARG A 29 6.64 0.04 14.26
N TYR A 30 5.52 0.21 14.97
CA TYR A 30 4.82 1.48 14.97
C TYR A 30 5.73 2.59 15.47
N THR A 31 5.74 3.68 14.76
CA THR A 31 6.65 4.79 15.02
C THR A 31 5.88 6.09 15.11
N THR A 32 6.04 6.80 16.22
CA THR A 32 5.42 8.12 16.40
C THR A 32 6.47 9.21 16.28
N PHE A 33 6.22 10.16 15.38
CA PHE A 33 7.08 11.34 15.19
C PHE A 33 6.47 12.58 15.83
N TYR A 34 7.16 13.15 16.78
CA TYR A 34 6.81 14.42 17.43
C TYR A 34 7.69 15.53 16.85
N CYS A 35 7.25 16.13 15.75
CA CYS A 35 8.01 17.18 15.06
C CYS A 35 7.78 18.55 15.72
N GLY A 36 8.56 18.87 16.74
CA GLY A 36 8.43 20.11 17.52
C GLY A 36 7.17 20.18 18.40
N THR A 37 6.51 19.07 18.63
CA THR A 37 5.26 18.98 19.42
C THR A 37 5.43 18.19 20.71
N HIS A 38 6.59 17.57 20.93
CA HIS A 38 6.84 16.81 22.15
C HIS A 38 7.01 17.77 23.33
N THR A 39 6.26 17.55 24.40
CA THR A 39 6.41 18.24 25.67
C THR A 39 7.10 17.33 26.67
N GLU A 40 8.31 17.67 27.08
CA GLU A 40 8.95 16.98 28.19
C GLU A 40 8.17 17.24 29.46
N LYS A 41 7.65 16.20 30.08
CA LYS A 41 7.28 16.30 31.50
C LYS A 41 8.59 16.43 32.28
N HIS A 42 8.83 17.58 32.87
CA HIS A 42 9.97 17.74 33.78
C HIS A 42 9.93 16.65 34.83
N THR A 43 10.84 15.69 34.76
CA THR A 43 11.29 14.98 35.95
C THR A 43 11.87 16.01 36.85
N GLN A 44 11.22 16.25 37.99
CA GLN A 44 11.56 17.26 38.97
C GLN A 44 13.07 17.27 39.22
N LYS A 45 13.81 18.23 38.69
CA LYS A 45 15.02 18.67 39.35
C LYS A 45 14.53 19.28 40.66
N LYS A 46 14.73 18.59 41.78
CA LYS A 46 14.53 19.15 43.12
C LYS A 46 15.37 20.41 43.21
N ILE A 47 14.74 21.54 43.04
CA ILE A 47 15.39 22.83 43.35
C ILE A 47 15.38 22.88 44.86
N VAL A 48 16.48 22.47 45.45
CA VAL A 48 16.73 22.68 46.86
C VAL A 48 17.09 24.14 46.98
N SER A 49 16.21 24.95 47.58
CA SER A 49 16.52 26.32 47.93
C SER A 49 17.69 26.35 48.91
N SER A 50 18.40 27.46 49.00
CA SER A 50 19.53 27.63 49.92
C SER A 50 19.16 27.36 51.40
N ASN A 51 17.87 27.20 51.69
CA ASN A 51 17.33 26.92 53.02
C ASN A 51 16.78 25.48 53.16
N GLY A 52 17.03 24.58 52.22
CA GLY A 52 16.63 23.17 52.31
C GLY A 52 15.13 22.89 52.07
N GLU A 53 14.32 23.88 51.75
CA GLU A 53 12.89 23.70 51.44
C GLU A 53 12.69 23.36 49.99
N VAL A 54 11.96 22.25 49.73
CA VAL A 54 11.53 21.84 48.41
C VAL A 54 10.24 22.60 48.06
N LYS A 55 10.33 23.62 47.24
CA LYS A 55 9.14 24.29 46.67
C LYS A 55 8.66 23.53 45.44
N ASN A 56 7.65 22.72 45.63
CA ASN A 56 6.83 22.21 44.51
C ASN A 56 5.62 23.14 44.39
N SER A 57 5.60 24.05 43.43
CA SER A 57 4.35 24.74 43.12
C SER A 57 3.49 23.80 42.24
N THR A 58 2.20 23.77 42.54
CA THR A 58 1.21 22.99 41.71
C THR A 58 1.18 23.51 40.28
N GLU A 59 1.52 24.74 40.03
CA GLU A 59 1.61 25.37 38.71
C GLU A 59 2.75 24.81 37.88
N GLU A 60 3.90 24.49 38.47
CA GLU A 60 5.03 23.86 37.74
C GLU A 60 4.72 22.42 37.28
N LEU A 61 3.82 21.73 37.97
CA LEU A 61 3.37 20.36 37.57
C LEU A 61 2.49 20.38 36.33
N TYR A 62 1.87 21.50 36.03
CA TYR A 62 0.95 21.68 34.89
C TYR A 62 1.51 22.57 33.77
N GLU A 63 2.70 23.13 33.96
CA GLU A 63 3.37 23.93 32.94
C GLU A 63 3.83 23.02 31.79
N ASN A 64 3.05 22.98 30.71
CA ASN A 64 3.45 22.36 29.46
C ASN A 64 4.48 23.27 28.77
N LYS A 65 5.77 23.09 29.05
CA LYS A 65 6.81 23.73 28.23
C LYS A 65 6.77 23.08 26.84
N LYS A 66 6.45 23.90 25.83
CA LYS A 66 6.61 23.48 24.45
C LYS A 66 8.04 23.01 24.24
N SER A 67 8.20 21.82 23.69
CA SER A 67 9.51 21.27 23.37
C SER A 67 10.25 22.17 22.36
N GLY A 68 11.56 22.13 22.47
CA GLY A 68 12.43 22.88 21.59
C GLY A 68 12.43 22.44 20.12
N ASN A 69 13.38 22.93 19.37
CA ASN A 69 13.56 22.71 17.94
C ASN A 69 14.14 21.31 17.64
N TYR A 70 13.54 20.23 18.18
CA TYR A 70 13.95 18.85 17.90
C TYR A 70 12.78 17.96 17.49
N VAL A 71 13.09 16.84 16.87
CA VAL A 71 12.15 15.77 16.56
C VAL A 71 12.37 14.66 17.58
N TYR A 72 11.31 14.29 18.29
CA TYR A 72 11.32 13.12 19.17
C TYR A 72 10.62 11.97 18.43
N ILE A 73 11.24 10.79 18.45
CA ILE A 73 10.72 9.60 17.76
C ILE A 73 10.56 8.50 18.81
N ASP A 74 9.36 7.99 18.92
CA ASP A 74 8.99 6.92 19.83
C ASP A 74 8.67 5.64 19.05
N ILE A 75 9.33 4.54 19.43
CA ILE A 75 9.18 3.23 18.78
C ILE A 75 9.01 2.19 19.90
N PRO A 76 7.79 1.95 20.37
CA PRO A 76 7.51 0.93 21.37
C PRO A 76 7.95 -0.47 20.91
N ASN A 77 8.31 -1.33 21.86
CA ASN A 77 8.70 -2.73 21.63
C ASN A 77 9.90 -2.94 20.67
N CYS A 78 10.69 -1.91 20.44
CA CYS A 78 11.86 -1.98 19.58
C CYS A 78 13.07 -2.51 20.35
N LYS A 79 13.69 -3.60 19.88
CA LYS A 79 14.95 -4.13 20.45
C LYS A 79 16.19 -3.39 19.93
N GLY A 80 16.02 -2.57 18.92
CA GLY A 80 17.05 -1.79 18.25
C GLY A 80 16.47 -1.13 17.01
N VAL A 81 17.11 -0.10 16.51
CA VAL A 81 16.67 0.62 15.32
C VAL A 81 17.87 0.98 14.45
N GLU A 82 17.69 0.86 13.14
CA GLU A 82 18.63 1.34 12.15
C GLU A 82 18.15 2.70 11.64
N VAL A 83 19.04 3.69 11.70
CA VAL A 83 18.74 5.06 11.32
C VAL A 83 19.65 5.47 10.17
N PHE A 84 19.06 5.85 9.05
CA PHE A 84 19.80 6.41 7.93
C PHE A 84 19.68 7.93 7.94
N VAL A 85 20.83 8.60 7.87
CA VAL A 85 20.93 10.06 7.82
C VAL A 85 21.40 10.47 6.43
N PHE A 86 20.57 11.21 5.70
CA PHE A 86 20.90 11.74 4.39
C PHE A 86 21.32 13.21 4.52
N LYS A 87 22.59 13.51 4.30
CA LYS A 87 23.07 14.89 4.18
C LYS A 87 22.99 15.31 2.72
N ALA A 88 22.42 16.49 2.46
CA ALA A 88 22.23 17.02 1.11
C ALA A 88 22.27 18.56 1.11
N SER A 89 22.35 19.14 -0.07
CA SER A 89 22.32 20.60 -0.25
C SER A 89 20.89 21.15 -0.32
N ASN A 90 19.93 20.31 -0.66
CA ASN A 90 18.52 20.67 -0.83
C ASN A 90 17.60 19.43 -0.71
N VAL A 91 16.30 19.67 -0.64
CA VAL A 91 15.26 18.62 -0.51
C VAL A 91 15.32 17.61 -1.66
N LYS A 92 15.51 18.06 -2.90
CA LYS A 92 15.58 17.18 -4.07
C LYS A 92 16.70 16.15 -3.95
N GLU A 93 17.87 16.58 -3.51
CA GLU A 93 19.02 15.68 -3.31
C GLU A 93 18.76 14.66 -2.19
N VAL A 94 18.04 15.04 -1.13
CA VAL A 94 17.62 14.10 -0.08
C VAL A 94 16.74 13.00 -0.67
N VAL A 95 15.73 13.38 -1.47
CA VAL A 95 14.83 12.43 -2.14
C VAL A 95 15.60 11.50 -3.08
N GLN A 96 16.54 12.04 -3.85
CA GLN A 96 17.38 11.22 -4.73
C GLN A 96 18.19 10.18 -3.96
N LYS A 97 18.80 10.56 -2.84
CA LYS A 97 19.57 9.64 -1.98
C LYS A 97 18.69 8.57 -1.34
N TYR A 98 17.49 8.95 -0.88
CA TYR A 98 16.51 8.00 -0.38
C TYR A 98 16.07 7.01 -1.47
N ASN A 99 15.74 7.49 -2.66
CA ASN A 99 15.38 6.64 -3.78
C ASN A 99 16.50 5.67 -4.17
N LEU A 100 17.74 6.14 -4.15
CA LEU A 100 18.89 5.28 -4.45
C LEU A 100 19.03 4.16 -3.41
N LEU A 101 18.86 4.45 -2.12
CA LEU A 101 18.82 3.44 -1.05
C LEU A 101 17.66 2.45 -1.25
N SER A 102 16.51 2.92 -1.74
CA SER A 102 15.32 2.10 -2.00
C SER A 102 15.44 1.21 -3.26
N GLY A 103 16.60 1.17 -3.91
CA GLY A 103 16.85 0.41 -5.13
C GLY A 103 16.71 1.23 -6.42
N GLY A 104 16.61 2.55 -6.32
CA GLY A 104 16.37 3.47 -7.44
C GLY A 104 14.88 3.57 -7.78
N GLY A 105 14.56 4.22 -8.89
CA GLY A 105 13.20 4.24 -9.42
C GLY A 105 12.90 3.01 -10.26
N CYS A 106 11.64 2.80 -10.60
CA CYS A 106 11.21 1.79 -11.56
C CYS A 106 11.07 2.38 -12.97
N LEU A 107 11.13 1.52 -13.97
CA LEU A 107 10.75 1.84 -15.34
C LEU A 107 9.42 1.14 -15.67
N PRO A 108 8.28 1.81 -15.50
CA PRO A 108 6.99 1.23 -15.83
C PRO A 108 6.89 0.89 -17.31
N PRO A 109 6.14 -0.16 -17.69
CA PRO A 109 5.79 -0.37 -19.07
C PRO A 109 4.88 0.77 -19.56
N MET A 110 5.02 1.17 -20.82
CA MET A 110 4.26 2.29 -21.39
C MET A 110 2.74 2.17 -21.18
N TRP A 111 2.21 0.96 -21.31
CA TRP A 111 0.79 0.69 -21.09
C TRP A 111 0.35 0.83 -19.63
N GLY A 112 1.28 0.70 -18.67
CA GLY A 112 1.00 0.88 -17.25
C GLY A 112 0.76 2.34 -16.88
N LEU A 113 1.30 3.27 -17.65
CA LEU A 113 1.10 4.72 -17.52
C LEU A 113 -0.12 5.22 -18.33
N GLY A 114 -0.81 4.33 -19.00
CA GLY A 114 -1.99 4.66 -19.80
C GLY A 114 -3.29 4.61 -19.00
N PHE A 115 -4.38 4.88 -19.72
CA PHE A 115 -5.72 4.86 -19.12
C PHE A 115 -6.13 3.43 -18.75
N LYS A 116 -6.45 3.22 -17.47
CA LYS A 116 -6.98 1.99 -16.90
C LYS A 116 -8.46 2.16 -16.58
N TYR A 117 -9.30 1.34 -17.16
CA TYR A 117 -10.72 1.25 -16.79
C TYR A 117 -10.94 0.05 -15.86
N ARG A 118 -11.48 0.30 -14.69
CA ARG A 118 -11.88 -0.77 -13.78
C ARG A 118 -13.38 -1.03 -13.89
N THR A 119 -13.73 -2.29 -14.07
CA THR A 119 -15.13 -2.72 -14.16
C THR A 119 -15.80 -2.64 -12.80
N LYS A 120 -17.12 -2.64 -12.77
CA LYS A 120 -17.87 -2.85 -11.54
C LYS A 120 -17.80 -4.33 -11.12
N THR A 121 -17.99 -4.58 -9.83
CA THR A 121 -17.98 -5.94 -9.25
C THR A 121 -19.04 -6.86 -9.89
N ASP A 122 -20.15 -6.32 -10.38
CA ASP A 122 -21.24 -7.06 -11.00
C ASP A 122 -21.04 -7.34 -12.51
N PHE A 123 -19.96 -6.89 -13.11
CA PHE A 123 -19.68 -7.17 -14.54
C PHE A 123 -19.59 -8.67 -14.82
N THR A 124 -20.09 -9.03 -15.97
CA THR A 124 -19.94 -10.35 -16.59
C THR A 124 -18.97 -10.27 -17.76
N GLN A 125 -18.58 -11.41 -18.30
CA GLN A 125 -17.78 -11.49 -19.53
C GLN A 125 -18.39 -10.64 -20.65
N GLU A 126 -19.71 -10.70 -20.84
CA GLU A 126 -20.42 -9.90 -21.85
C GLU A 126 -20.27 -8.39 -21.58
N GLY A 127 -20.39 -7.98 -20.31
CA GLY A 127 -20.19 -6.57 -19.90
C GLY A 127 -18.79 -6.07 -20.22
N VAL A 128 -17.77 -6.90 -19.96
CA VAL A 128 -16.36 -6.58 -20.30
C VAL A 128 -16.19 -6.45 -21.82
N MET A 129 -16.75 -7.37 -22.58
CA MET A 129 -16.64 -7.33 -24.05
C MET A 129 -17.39 -6.13 -24.66
N ARG A 130 -18.49 -5.71 -24.08
CA ARG A 130 -19.19 -4.47 -24.50
C ARG A 130 -18.37 -3.22 -24.24
N ILE A 131 -17.77 -3.09 -23.06
CA ILE A 131 -17.03 -1.87 -22.72
C ILE A 131 -15.74 -1.72 -23.52
N GLN A 132 -15.02 -2.84 -23.76
CA GLN A 132 -13.84 -2.78 -24.61
C GLN A 132 -14.15 -2.37 -26.03
N ALA A 133 -15.25 -2.90 -26.62
CA ALA A 133 -15.72 -2.48 -27.95
C ALA A 133 -16.10 -0.99 -27.98
N TYR A 134 -16.82 -0.53 -26.96
CA TYR A 134 -17.19 0.88 -26.83
C TYR A 134 -15.98 1.81 -26.87
N PHE A 135 -14.92 1.51 -26.12
CA PHE A 135 -13.71 2.34 -26.13
C PHE A 135 -13.06 2.41 -27.51
N ARG A 136 -12.99 1.28 -28.24
CA ARG A 136 -12.41 1.26 -29.60
C ARG A 136 -13.29 2.00 -30.60
N ASP A 137 -14.61 1.78 -30.57
CA ASP A 137 -15.56 2.47 -31.43
C ASP A 137 -15.53 3.98 -31.23
N LYS A 138 -15.45 4.43 -29.98
CA LYS A 138 -15.38 5.87 -29.63
C LYS A 138 -13.98 6.44 -29.74
N LYS A 139 -12.99 5.65 -30.10
CA LYS A 139 -11.58 6.04 -30.19
C LYS A 139 -11.06 6.63 -28.87
N ILE A 140 -11.55 6.09 -27.75
CA ILE A 140 -11.06 6.45 -26.41
C ILE A 140 -9.85 5.57 -26.14
N PRO A 141 -8.66 6.17 -25.93
CA PRO A 141 -7.47 5.40 -25.60
C PRO A 141 -7.66 4.78 -24.20
N CYS A 142 -7.64 3.46 -24.17
CA CYS A 142 -7.67 2.68 -22.93
C CYS A 142 -6.71 1.51 -23.10
N ASP A 143 -5.76 1.41 -22.19
CA ASP A 143 -4.67 0.43 -22.25
C ASP A 143 -4.96 -0.78 -21.38
N VAL A 144 -5.62 -0.58 -20.25
CA VAL A 144 -5.85 -1.63 -19.25
C VAL A 144 -7.32 -1.75 -18.90
N ILE A 145 -7.82 -2.99 -18.90
CA ILE A 145 -9.10 -3.33 -18.30
C ILE A 145 -8.85 -4.08 -17.01
N GLY A 146 -9.29 -3.51 -15.90
CA GLY A 146 -9.22 -4.10 -14.57
C GLY A 146 -10.53 -4.78 -14.18
N LEU A 147 -10.47 -6.03 -13.75
CA LEU A 147 -11.63 -6.74 -13.23
C LEU A 147 -11.65 -6.62 -11.70
N GLU A 148 -12.80 -6.16 -11.18
CA GLU A 148 -13.06 -6.04 -9.73
C GLU A 148 -13.45 -7.41 -9.12
N PRO A 149 -13.64 -7.54 -7.79
CA PRO A 149 -13.79 -8.82 -7.06
C PRO A 149 -14.68 -9.90 -7.70
N GLY A 150 -15.62 -9.51 -8.52
CA GLY A 150 -16.59 -10.43 -9.12
C GLY A 150 -16.04 -11.47 -10.09
N TRP A 151 -14.76 -11.43 -10.42
CA TRP A 151 -14.13 -12.48 -11.21
C TRP A 151 -13.88 -13.76 -10.38
N HIS A 152 -13.77 -13.63 -9.05
CA HIS A 152 -13.61 -14.76 -8.13
C HIS A 152 -14.91 -15.54 -7.89
N THR A 153 -14.78 -16.82 -7.56
CA THR A 153 -15.89 -17.60 -6.96
C THR A 153 -16.20 -17.17 -5.52
N ALA A 154 -15.18 -16.74 -4.79
CA ALA A 154 -15.28 -16.10 -3.46
C ALA A 154 -14.25 -14.98 -3.40
N ALA A 155 -14.66 -13.79 -2.93
CA ALA A 155 -13.84 -12.59 -2.99
C ALA A 155 -13.33 -12.13 -1.60
N TYR A 156 -14.08 -12.37 -0.55
CA TYR A 156 -13.75 -12.03 0.83
C TYR A 156 -13.91 -13.27 1.73
N SER A 157 -12.84 -14.07 1.91
CA SER A 157 -11.49 -14.03 1.34
C SER A 157 -11.41 -14.50 -0.12
N CYS A 158 -10.21 -14.39 -0.76
CA CYS A 158 -10.04 -14.67 -2.18
C CYS A 158 -9.86 -16.16 -2.50
N SER A 159 -10.68 -16.67 -3.43
CA SER A 159 -10.52 -18.04 -3.97
C SER A 159 -9.46 -18.14 -5.06
N TYR A 160 -9.17 -17.07 -5.78
CA TYR A 160 -8.33 -16.99 -6.98
C TYR A 160 -8.79 -17.92 -8.11
N VAL A 161 -10.08 -18.24 -8.11
CA VAL A 161 -10.71 -19.13 -9.10
C VAL A 161 -11.76 -18.38 -9.89
N TRP A 162 -11.72 -18.47 -11.20
CA TRP A 162 -12.68 -17.81 -12.07
C TRP A 162 -14.12 -18.23 -11.77
N ASN A 163 -15.00 -17.27 -11.68
CA ASN A 163 -16.43 -17.49 -11.56
C ASN A 163 -17.02 -17.81 -12.92
N GLU A 164 -17.13 -19.09 -13.24
CA GLU A 164 -17.60 -19.57 -14.55
C GLU A 164 -19.04 -19.14 -14.89
N LYS A 165 -19.88 -18.85 -13.88
CA LYS A 165 -21.23 -18.30 -14.14
C LYS A 165 -21.17 -16.90 -14.73
N ARG A 166 -20.16 -16.12 -14.38
CA ARG A 166 -19.95 -14.74 -14.85
C ARG A 166 -18.99 -14.66 -16.03
N PHE A 167 -18.02 -15.55 -16.07
CA PHE A 167 -16.93 -15.59 -17.04
C PHE A 167 -16.79 -17.02 -17.63
N PRO A 168 -17.81 -17.53 -18.33
CA PRO A 168 -17.83 -18.92 -18.78
C PRO A 168 -16.72 -19.27 -19.77
N ASN A 169 -16.23 -18.29 -20.51
CA ASN A 169 -15.17 -18.45 -21.50
C ASN A 169 -14.06 -17.42 -21.31
N HIS A 170 -13.60 -17.25 -20.05
CA HIS A 170 -12.61 -16.23 -19.68
C HIS A 170 -11.35 -16.26 -20.56
N ARG A 171 -10.84 -17.45 -20.92
CA ARG A 171 -9.65 -17.56 -21.80
C ARG A 171 -9.87 -16.95 -23.18
N SER A 172 -11.03 -17.18 -23.79
CA SER A 172 -11.39 -16.55 -25.07
C SER A 172 -11.55 -15.04 -24.93
N MET A 173 -12.15 -14.57 -23.83
CA MET A 173 -12.24 -13.16 -23.51
C MET A 173 -10.85 -12.51 -23.35
N LEU A 174 -9.97 -13.13 -22.59
CA LEU A 174 -8.60 -12.62 -22.37
C LEU A 174 -7.81 -12.56 -23.69
N LYS A 175 -7.94 -13.59 -24.53
CA LYS A 175 -7.34 -13.60 -25.85
C LYS A 175 -7.85 -12.43 -26.70
N ALA A 176 -9.16 -12.24 -26.80
CA ALA A 176 -9.76 -11.15 -27.56
C ALA A 176 -9.36 -9.76 -27.03
N LEU A 177 -9.25 -9.58 -25.71
CA LEU A 177 -8.75 -8.33 -25.11
C LEU A 177 -7.30 -8.07 -25.52
N ASN A 178 -6.43 -9.08 -25.43
CA ASN A 178 -5.03 -8.94 -25.82
C ASN A 178 -4.88 -8.65 -27.33
N GLU A 179 -5.66 -9.29 -28.19
CA GLU A 179 -5.70 -9.02 -29.64
C GLU A 179 -6.14 -7.59 -29.96
N ASN A 180 -7.02 -7.03 -29.14
CA ASN A 180 -7.45 -5.62 -29.21
C ASN A 180 -6.53 -4.66 -28.47
N ASN A 181 -5.30 -5.08 -28.13
CA ASN A 181 -4.28 -4.29 -27.43
C ASN A 181 -4.71 -3.81 -26.03
N TYR A 182 -5.52 -4.57 -25.32
CA TYR A 182 -5.76 -4.35 -23.90
C TYR A 182 -4.86 -5.24 -23.05
N LYS A 183 -4.37 -4.68 -21.94
CA LYS A 183 -3.81 -5.44 -20.83
C LYS A 183 -4.91 -5.71 -19.82
N VAL A 184 -4.81 -6.82 -19.10
CA VAL A 184 -5.82 -7.19 -18.10
C VAL A 184 -5.19 -7.24 -16.73
N ASN A 185 -5.86 -6.57 -15.78
CA ASN A 185 -5.47 -6.51 -14.38
C ASN A 185 -6.61 -7.10 -13.52
N LEU A 186 -6.27 -8.00 -12.61
CA LEU A 186 -7.24 -8.62 -11.70
C LEU A 186 -7.15 -8.01 -10.31
N TRP A 187 -8.30 -7.74 -9.70
CA TRP A 187 -8.36 -7.39 -8.29
C TRP A 187 -8.21 -8.64 -7.44
N GLU A 188 -7.43 -8.54 -6.39
CA GLU A 188 -7.30 -9.56 -5.35
C GLU A 188 -6.76 -8.94 -4.06
N HIS A 189 -6.79 -9.69 -2.99
CA HIS A 189 -6.06 -9.44 -1.75
C HIS A 189 -5.38 -10.74 -1.28
N ALA A 190 -4.48 -10.61 -0.29
CA ALA A 190 -3.60 -11.70 0.13
C ALA A 190 -4.31 -12.85 0.89
N TYR A 191 -5.53 -12.64 1.39
CA TYR A 191 -6.19 -13.61 2.30
C TYR A 191 -6.82 -14.75 1.53
N VAL A 192 -6.38 -15.98 1.80
CA VAL A 192 -6.71 -17.17 1.02
C VAL A 192 -7.97 -17.84 1.53
N HIS A 193 -9.00 -17.94 0.70
CA HIS A 193 -10.29 -18.56 1.04
C HIS A 193 -10.15 -20.08 1.19
N PRO A 194 -10.94 -20.76 2.08
CA PRO A 194 -10.91 -22.22 2.25
C PRO A 194 -11.14 -23.03 0.97
N THR A 195 -11.88 -22.49 0.00
CA THR A 195 -12.10 -23.17 -1.29
C THR A 195 -11.02 -22.90 -2.34
N SER A 196 -10.01 -22.10 -2.00
CA SER A 196 -8.90 -21.83 -2.90
C SER A 196 -7.98 -23.05 -3.02
N PRO A 197 -7.46 -23.36 -4.23
CA PRO A 197 -6.40 -24.36 -4.38
C PRO A 197 -5.13 -24.03 -3.57
N LEU A 198 -4.93 -22.76 -3.18
CA LEU A 198 -3.82 -22.32 -2.34
C LEU A 198 -3.99 -22.68 -0.87
N TRP A 199 -5.19 -23.01 -0.40
CA TRP A 199 -5.45 -23.26 1.02
C TRP A 199 -4.54 -24.36 1.60
N GLU A 200 -4.59 -25.56 1.01
CA GLU A 200 -3.77 -26.69 1.47
C GLU A 200 -2.27 -26.44 1.30
N LEU A 201 -1.90 -25.62 0.34
CA LEU A 201 -0.50 -25.30 0.07
C LEU A 201 0.08 -24.29 1.08
N LEU A 202 -0.76 -23.42 1.67
CA LEU A 202 -0.31 -22.28 2.48
C LEU A 202 -0.72 -22.35 3.95
N LYS A 203 -1.57 -23.29 4.36
CA LYS A 203 -2.08 -23.36 5.74
C LYS A 203 -0.95 -23.45 6.80
N ASP A 204 0.11 -24.16 6.52
CA ASP A 204 1.25 -24.31 7.43
C ASP A 204 2.28 -23.17 7.30
N TYR A 205 2.05 -22.24 6.38
CA TYR A 205 2.89 -21.09 6.05
C TYR A 205 2.14 -19.76 6.23
N SER A 206 1.14 -19.77 7.10
CA SER A 206 0.27 -18.62 7.35
C SER A 206 0.25 -18.29 8.84
N GLY A 207 -0.14 -17.04 9.15
CA GLY A 207 -0.35 -16.62 10.53
C GLY A 207 -1.49 -17.37 11.22
N ASP A 208 -1.54 -17.27 12.54
CA ASP A 208 -2.49 -17.94 13.41
C ASP A 208 -3.89 -17.30 13.45
N PHE A 209 -4.10 -16.20 12.73
CA PHE A 209 -5.38 -15.49 12.64
C PHE A 209 -5.96 -15.57 11.23
N LEU A 210 -7.29 -15.72 11.15
CA LEU A 210 -8.01 -15.75 9.88
C LEU A 210 -8.72 -14.41 9.63
N VAL A 211 -8.47 -13.80 8.46
CA VAL A 211 -9.19 -12.59 8.03
C VAL A 211 -10.30 -12.99 7.06
N TRP A 212 -11.54 -12.63 7.35
CA TRP A 212 -12.73 -13.11 6.61
C TRP A 212 -12.76 -14.64 6.43
N GLY A 213 -12.30 -15.37 7.46
CA GLY A 213 -12.17 -16.82 7.39
C GLY A 213 -11.07 -17.32 6.45
N GLY A 214 -10.24 -16.44 5.92
CA GLY A 214 -9.12 -16.77 5.05
C GLY A 214 -7.77 -16.76 5.74
N LEU A 215 -6.85 -17.60 5.26
CA LEU A 215 -5.46 -17.61 5.73
C LEU A 215 -4.79 -16.28 5.43
N VAL A 216 -3.88 -15.87 6.30
CA VAL A 216 -2.96 -14.74 6.09
C VAL A 216 -1.57 -15.31 5.78
N PRO A 217 -1.18 -15.46 4.51
CA PRO A 217 0.10 -16.05 4.15
C PRO A 217 1.29 -15.24 4.65
N ASP A 218 2.28 -15.92 5.18
CA ASP A 218 3.53 -15.31 5.63
C ASP A 218 4.50 -15.12 4.45
N PHE A 219 4.36 -14.02 3.74
CA PHE A 219 5.21 -13.69 2.59
C PHE A 219 6.68 -13.38 2.97
N ALA A 220 7.04 -13.33 4.25
CA ALA A 220 8.43 -13.29 4.64
C ALA A 220 9.16 -14.62 4.35
N LEU A 221 8.42 -15.72 4.29
CA LEU A 221 8.95 -17.04 3.97
C LEU A 221 9.14 -17.21 2.46
N PRO A 222 10.32 -17.64 1.99
CA PRO A 222 10.56 -17.94 0.58
C PRO A 222 9.60 -19.00 0.01
N GLU A 223 9.24 -20.00 0.81
CA GLU A 223 8.34 -21.06 0.39
C GLU A 223 6.91 -20.56 0.14
N THR A 224 6.41 -19.65 0.97
CA THR A 224 5.12 -18.98 0.76
C THR A 224 5.12 -18.24 -0.57
N ARG A 225 6.15 -17.42 -0.80
CA ARG A 225 6.27 -16.66 -2.05
C ARG A 225 6.32 -17.57 -3.27
N LYS A 226 7.09 -18.64 -3.17
CA LYS A 226 7.18 -19.62 -4.26
C LYS A 226 5.83 -20.26 -4.58
N ARG A 227 5.12 -20.79 -3.59
CA ARG A 227 3.82 -21.48 -3.79
C ARG A 227 2.76 -20.53 -4.33
N PHE A 228 2.71 -19.30 -3.79
CA PHE A 228 1.80 -18.27 -4.25
C PHE A 228 2.10 -17.88 -5.72
N SER A 229 3.36 -17.64 -6.03
CA SER A 229 3.80 -17.31 -7.40
C SER A 229 3.54 -18.43 -8.38
N ASP A 230 3.83 -19.69 -8.02
CA ASP A 230 3.62 -20.84 -8.91
C ASP A 230 2.14 -20.99 -9.31
N TYR A 231 1.22 -20.69 -8.39
CA TYR A 231 -0.19 -20.66 -8.71
C TYR A 231 -0.54 -19.48 -9.64
N HIS A 232 -0.07 -18.28 -9.33
CA HIS A 232 -0.36 -17.06 -10.09
C HIS A 232 0.28 -17.07 -11.50
N LYS A 233 1.33 -17.85 -11.72
CA LYS A 233 1.88 -18.10 -13.06
C LYS A 233 0.85 -18.66 -14.04
N GLN A 234 -0.14 -19.41 -13.56
CA GLN A 234 -1.22 -19.91 -14.40
C GLN A 234 -2.08 -18.76 -14.94
N LEU A 235 -2.47 -17.80 -14.04
CA LEU A 235 -3.22 -16.60 -14.43
C LEU A 235 -2.41 -15.74 -15.41
N MET A 236 -1.13 -15.54 -15.12
CA MET A 236 -0.21 -14.86 -16.04
C MET A 236 -0.12 -15.57 -17.39
N GLY A 237 -0.09 -16.89 -17.41
CA GLY A 237 -0.10 -17.72 -18.63
C GLY A 237 -1.38 -17.57 -19.45
N GLU A 238 -2.51 -17.33 -18.80
CA GLU A 238 -3.80 -17.04 -19.44
C GLU A 238 -3.86 -15.63 -20.07
N GLY A 239 -2.90 -14.73 -19.76
CA GLY A 239 -2.82 -13.40 -20.35
C GLY A 239 -3.05 -12.26 -19.37
N ILE A 240 -3.06 -12.53 -18.07
CA ILE A 240 -3.12 -11.49 -17.04
C ILE A 240 -1.79 -10.72 -17.01
N SER A 241 -1.87 -9.39 -16.97
CA SER A 241 -0.71 -8.50 -17.10
C SER A 241 -0.33 -7.83 -15.78
N GLY A 242 -1.16 -7.93 -14.75
CA GLY A 242 -0.92 -7.36 -13.43
C GLY A 242 -2.12 -7.55 -12.52
N PHE A 243 -1.97 -7.10 -11.27
CA PHE A 243 -2.99 -7.25 -10.24
C PHE A 243 -3.23 -5.92 -9.51
N LYS A 244 -4.44 -5.75 -8.96
CA LYS A 244 -4.75 -4.74 -7.95
C LYS A 244 -4.74 -5.45 -6.60
N LEU A 245 -3.72 -5.15 -5.81
CA LEU A 245 -3.43 -5.76 -4.51
C LEU A 245 -4.10 -4.94 -3.41
N ASP A 246 -5.29 -5.35 -3.02
CA ASP A 246 -6.15 -4.65 -2.07
C ASP A 246 -5.98 -5.18 -0.64
N GLU A 247 -6.61 -4.51 0.31
CA GLU A 247 -6.81 -4.92 1.72
C GLU A 247 -5.52 -5.30 2.50
N CYS A 248 -4.36 -4.92 2.00
CA CYS A 248 -3.08 -5.22 2.63
C CYS A 248 -2.57 -4.10 3.56
N ASP A 249 -3.38 -3.08 3.78
CA ASP A 249 -3.08 -1.92 4.63
C ASP A 249 -3.55 -2.09 6.07
N ASN A 250 -4.24 -3.19 6.39
CA ASN A 250 -4.78 -3.50 7.72
C ASN A 250 -5.52 -2.31 8.35
N SER A 251 -6.16 -1.47 7.51
CA SER A 251 -6.90 -0.32 7.99
C SER A 251 -8.03 -0.75 8.90
N ASP A 252 -8.22 -0.03 9.99
CA ASP A 252 -9.32 -0.11 10.95
C ASP A 252 -9.26 -1.15 12.08
N ILE A 253 -8.26 -2.00 12.21
CA ILE A 253 -8.18 -2.89 13.36
C ILE A 253 -8.05 -2.14 14.68
N SER A 254 -7.29 -1.06 14.71
CA SER A 254 -7.02 -0.29 15.91
C SER A 254 -8.08 0.77 16.24
N VAL A 255 -9.01 1.07 15.34
CA VAL A 255 -9.89 2.24 15.43
C VAL A 255 -11.38 1.93 15.33
N GLY A 256 -11.76 0.71 15.01
CA GLY A 256 -13.16 0.37 14.83
C GLY A 256 -13.45 -1.14 14.89
N ASN A 257 -14.70 -1.51 14.72
CA ASN A 257 -15.17 -2.90 14.66
C ASN A 257 -14.81 -3.58 13.32
N SER A 258 -13.72 -3.21 12.69
CA SER A 258 -13.35 -3.71 11.38
C SER A 258 -12.68 -5.08 11.47
N THR A 259 -12.98 -5.92 10.49
CA THR A 259 -12.45 -7.28 10.34
C THR A 259 -11.41 -7.39 9.22
N TRP A 260 -10.85 -6.27 8.77
CA TRP A 260 -10.01 -6.19 7.58
C TRP A 260 -8.54 -6.55 7.82
N GLY A 261 -8.19 -6.91 9.02
CA GLY A 261 -6.83 -7.24 9.36
C GLY A 261 -6.76 -8.29 10.45
N PHE A 262 -5.60 -8.45 11.01
CA PHE A 262 -5.28 -9.36 12.10
C PHE A 262 -4.72 -8.56 13.29
N PRO A 263 -4.86 -9.07 14.54
CA PRO A 263 -4.33 -8.41 15.72
C PRO A 263 -2.80 -8.28 15.71
N GLU A 264 -2.29 -7.26 16.39
CA GLU A 264 -0.85 -7.04 16.56
C GLU A 264 -0.14 -8.20 17.26
N MET A 265 -0.87 -8.97 18.06
CA MET A 265 -0.37 -10.14 18.79
C MET A 265 -0.40 -11.43 17.95
N SER A 266 -0.89 -11.39 16.72
CA SER A 266 -0.83 -12.56 15.82
C SER A 266 0.60 -13.03 15.65
N THR A 267 0.79 -14.33 15.46
CA THR A 267 2.09 -14.92 15.24
C THR A 267 2.21 -15.51 13.84
N PHE A 268 3.39 -15.36 13.25
CA PHE A 268 3.70 -15.85 11.92
C PHE A 268 4.86 -16.82 11.95
N PRO A 269 4.88 -17.84 11.08
CA PRO A 269 5.96 -18.85 11.05
C PRO A 269 7.36 -18.27 10.83
N SER A 270 7.50 -17.08 10.23
CA SER A 270 8.77 -16.35 10.10
C SER A 270 9.32 -15.82 11.42
N GLY A 271 8.52 -15.83 12.47
CA GLY A 271 8.83 -15.22 13.76
C GLY A 271 8.42 -13.75 13.88
N MET A 272 7.78 -13.18 12.85
CA MET A 272 7.15 -11.87 12.95
C MET A 272 5.88 -11.94 13.81
N ASP A 273 5.61 -10.88 14.55
CA ASP A 273 4.31 -10.67 15.16
C ASP A 273 3.37 -9.85 14.22
N GLY A 274 2.11 -9.71 14.62
CA GLY A 274 1.13 -8.99 13.82
C GLY A 274 1.49 -7.53 13.55
N GLU A 275 2.07 -6.82 14.53
CA GLU A 275 2.50 -5.44 14.33
C GLU A 275 3.56 -5.31 13.21
N GLN A 276 4.55 -6.21 13.22
CA GLN A 276 5.58 -6.24 12.17
C GLN A 276 4.98 -6.62 10.81
N MET A 277 4.09 -7.61 10.80
CA MET A 277 3.46 -8.06 9.55
C MET A 277 2.52 -7.00 8.96
N HIS A 278 1.84 -6.17 9.76
CA HIS A 278 1.08 -5.02 9.25
C HIS A 278 1.92 -4.10 8.37
N GLN A 279 3.18 -3.89 8.74
CA GLN A 279 4.08 -3.02 8.00
C GLN A 279 4.74 -3.72 6.79
N ALA A 280 4.87 -5.04 6.85
CA ALA A 280 5.61 -5.83 5.86
C ALA A 280 4.70 -6.38 4.74
N LEU A 281 3.45 -6.75 5.06
CA LEU A 281 2.56 -7.52 4.20
C LEU A 281 2.42 -6.92 2.80
N GLY A 282 2.10 -5.64 2.70
CA GLY A 282 1.85 -5.00 1.41
C GLY A 282 3.06 -5.03 0.49
N LEU A 283 4.25 -4.73 1.01
CA LEU A 283 5.49 -4.75 0.22
C LEU A 283 5.89 -6.18 -0.17
N LEU A 284 5.81 -7.13 0.75
CA LEU A 284 6.19 -8.52 0.48
C LEU A 284 5.25 -9.17 -0.55
N TYR A 285 3.96 -8.90 -0.44
CA TYR A 285 2.95 -9.34 -1.40
C TYR A 285 3.20 -8.73 -2.79
N LEU A 286 3.38 -7.41 -2.87
CA LEU A 286 3.71 -6.70 -4.10
C LEU A 286 4.97 -7.28 -4.77
N ARG A 287 6.05 -7.46 -4.03
CA ARG A 287 7.30 -8.03 -4.55
C ARG A 287 7.13 -9.47 -5.01
N THR A 288 6.37 -10.28 -4.29
CA THR A 288 6.12 -11.68 -4.68
C THR A 288 5.55 -11.77 -6.10
N LEU A 289 4.57 -10.94 -6.42
CA LEU A 289 3.98 -10.95 -7.76
C LEU A 289 4.85 -10.24 -8.80
N ASN A 290 5.56 -9.18 -8.43
CA ASN A 290 6.50 -8.55 -9.34
C ASN A 290 7.64 -9.51 -9.75
N ASP A 291 8.27 -10.14 -8.77
CA ASP A 291 9.39 -11.08 -8.98
C ASP A 291 8.94 -12.29 -9.83
N MET A 292 7.68 -12.71 -9.69
CA MET A 292 7.09 -13.73 -10.55
C MET A 292 7.10 -13.31 -12.04
N TYR A 293 6.66 -12.08 -12.35
CA TYR A 293 6.70 -11.59 -13.73
C TYR A 293 8.14 -11.42 -14.24
N GLU A 294 9.04 -10.92 -13.40
CA GLU A 294 10.45 -10.78 -13.75
C GLU A 294 11.12 -12.11 -14.04
N SER A 295 10.81 -13.16 -13.25
CA SER A 295 11.36 -14.51 -13.47
C SER A 295 10.99 -15.11 -14.83
N GLU A 296 9.87 -14.65 -15.41
CA GLU A 296 9.40 -15.05 -16.73
C GLU A 296 9.74 -14.03 -17.84
N ASN A 297 10.62 -13.07 -17.54
CA ASN A 297 11.00 -11.97 -18.43
C ASN A 297 9.80 -11.21 -19.01
N ARG A 298 8.78 -10.99 -18.18
CA ARG A 298 7.56 -10.27 -18.55
C ARG A 298 7.47 -8.97 -17.76
N ARG A 299 7.06 -7.90 -18.43
CA ARG A 299 6.75 -6.64 -17.77
C ARG A 299 5.36 -6.69 -17.16
N THR A 300 5.24 -6.13 -15.97
CA THR A 300 3.98 -5.94 -15.24
C THR A 300 3.84 -4.51 -14.75
N PHE A 301 2.64 -4.11 -14.37
CA PHE A 301 2.36 -2.91 -13.62
C PHE A 301 1.23 -3.22 -12.64
N GLN A 302 1.58 -3.20 -11.36
CA GLN A 302 0.65 -3.51 -10.28
C GLN A 302 -0.02 -2.25 -9.74
N ASP A 303 -1.21 -2.41 -9.15
CA ASP A 303 -1.78 -1.42 -8.23
C ASP A 303 -1.68 -2.00 -6.83
N TYR A 304 -1.22 -1.24 -5.85
CA TYR A 304 -1.08 -1.74 -4.49
C TYR A 304 -1.60 -0.70 -3.48
N ARG A 305 -2.17 -1.20 -2.38
CA ARG A 305 -2.82 -0.35 -1.38
C ARG A 305 -1.87 0.10 -0.27
N SER A 306 -0.90 -0.72 0.09
CA SER A 306 0.09 -0.40 1.11
C SER A 306 1.44 -1.03 0.79
N SER A 307 2.52 -0.34 1.08
CA SER A 307 3.86 -0.83 0.80
C SER A 307 4.90 -0.54 1.87
N GLY A 308 4.73 0.50 2.65
CA GLY A 308 5.80 0.99 3.53
C GLY A 308 7.03 1.47 2.75
N LEU A 309 8.22 1.17 3.30
CA LEU A 309 9.52 1.53 2.72
C LEU A 309 9.88 0.67 1.50
N PHE A 310 10.78 1.19 0.65
CA PHE A 310 11.46 0.44 -0.41
C PHE A 310 10.60 -0.08 -1.57
N ALA A 311 9.43 0.52 -1.82
CA ALA A 311 8.56 0.14 -2.93
C ALA A 311 8.87 0.89 -4.25
N SER A 312 9.67 1.96 -4.22
CA SER A 312 9.92 2.82 -5.38
C SER A 312 10.59 2.12 -6.58
N SER A 313 11.29 1.02 -6.33
CA SER A 313 11.94 0.22 -7.39
C SER A 313 10.99 -0.76 -8.09
N VAL A 314 9.79 -0.97 -7.56
CA VAL A 314 8.81 -1.89 -8.15
C VAL A 314 7.93 -1.14 -9.14
N PRO A 315 7.70 -1.65 -10.37
CA PRO A 315 6.84 -1.01 -11.36
C PRO A 315 5.37 -1.18 -10.97
N ALA A 316 4.91 -0.30 -10.10
CA ALA A 316 3.58 -0.32 -9.52
C ALA A 316 3.13 1.08 -9.13
N SER A 317 1.84 1.28 -8.96
CA SER A 317 1.26 2.52 -8.44
C SER A 317 0.51 2.28 -7.14
N LEU A 318 0.76 3.16 -6.16
CA LEU A 318 -0.01 3.20 -4.92
C LEU A 318 -1.39 3.79 -5.20
N TYR A 319 -2.44 3.20 -4.65
CA TYR A 319 -3.79 3.75 -4.71
C TYR A 319 -4.45 3.77 -3.34
N SER A 320 -5.53 4.51 -3.21
CA SER A 320 -6.35 4.54 -2.00
C SER A 320 -7.79 4.93 -2.34
N ASP A 321 -8.73 4.56 -1.48
CA ASP A 321 -10.14 4.97 -1.55
C ASP A 321 -10.36 6.41 -1.07
N ILE A 322 -9.37 7.27 -1.19
CA ILE A 322 -9.46 8.68 -0.81
C ILE A 322 -9.92 9.51 -2.01
N TYR A 323 -11.11 10.06 -1.91
CA TYR A 323 -11.77 10.79 -3.00
C TYR A 323 -11.91 12.30 -2.73
N GLY A 324 -11.62 12.76 -1.51
CA GLY A 324 -11.59 14.18 -1.17
C GLY A 324 -10.51 14.90 -1.97
N TYR A 325 -10.88 16.00 -2.66
CA TYR A 325 -9.97 16.71 -3.56
C TYR A 325 -8.71 17.24 -2.86
N LYS A 326 -8.86 17.75 -1.64
CA LYS A 326 -7.75 18.24 -0.80
C LYS A 326 -6.82 17.11 -0.39
N ASP A 327 -7.40 16.03 0.12
CA ASP A 327 -6.65 14.87 0.59
C ASP A 327 -5.88 14.22 -0.57
N TYR A 328 -6.51 14.17 -1.73
CA TYR A 328 -5.92 13.68 -2.97
C TYR A 328 -4.65 14.44 -3.36
N ILE A 329 -4.67 15.78 -3.34
CA ILE A 329 -3.48 16.61 -3.63
C ILE A 329 -2.37 16.33 -2.61
N GLN A 330 -2.72 16.19 -1.35
CA GLN A 330 -1.74 15.88 -0.29
C GLN A 330 -1.11 14.50 -0.49
N MET A 331 -1.91 13.51 -0.87
CA MET A 331 -1.44 12.15 -1.10
C MET A 331 -0.45 12.08 -2.27
N ILE A 332 -0.77 12.69 -3.41
CA ILE A 332 0.14 12.77 -4.57
C ILE A 332 1.46 13.43 -4.17
N SER A 333 1.38 14.56 -3.48
CA SER A 333 2.58 15.31 -3.06
C SER A 333 3.45 14.50 -2.12
N ASN A 334 2.85 13.86 -1.10
CA ASN A 334 3.59 13.05 -0.14
C ASN A 334 4.21 11.80 -0.77
N SER A 335 3.48 11.12 -1.66
CA SER A 335 3.98 9.94 -2.36
C SER A 335 5.20 10.27 -3.25
N ALA A 336 5.20 11.44 -3.88
CA ALA A 336 6.33 11.91 -4.68
C ALA A 336 7.62 12.05 -3.86
N PHE A 337 7.54 12.50 -2.60
CA PHE A 337 8.71 12.56 -1.71
C PHE A 337 9.24 11.18 -1.33
N GLY A 338 8.38 10.17 -1.30
CA GLY A 338 8.76 8.78 -1.10
C GLY A 338 9.21 8.06 -2.39
N GLY A 339 9.18 8.73 -3.54
CA GLY A 339 9.48 8.14 -4.83
C GLY A 339 8.44 7.15 -5.33
N LEU A 340 7.21 7.19 -4.79
CA LEU A 340 6.13 6.29 -5.17
C LEU A 340 5.29 6.91 -6.29
N LEU A 341 4.95 6.09 -7.28
CA LEU A 341 3.92 6.44 -8.24
C LEU A 341 2.55 6.33 -7.57
N TRP A 342 1.66 7.26 -7.88
CA TRP A 342 0.31 7.29 -7.34
C TRP A 342 -0.71 7.15 -8.47
N SER A 343 -1.61 6.15 -8.35
CA SER A 343 -2.71 5.97 -9.29
C SER A 343 -3.97 6.65 -8.78
N PRO A 344 -4.32 7.79 -9.37
CA PRO A 344 -5.51 8.50 -8.98
C PRO A 344 -6.77 7.84 -9.57
N GLU A 345 -7.72 7.53 -8.71
CA GLU A 345 -9.02 7.03 -9.16
C GLU A 345 -10.02 8.19 -9.38
N VAL A 346 -10.68 8.20 -10.53
CA VAL A 346 -11.84 9.03 -10.79
C VAL A 346 -13.09 8.15 -10.78
N ARG A 347 -13.68 7.95 -9.61
CA ARG A 347 -14.86 7.09 -9.44
C ARG A 347 -16.17 7.81 -9.78
N GLN A 348 -16.40 8.92 -9.10
CA GLN A 348 -17.63 9.69 -9.22
C GLN A 348 -17.31 11.18 -9.15
N SER A 349 -18.09 11.96 -9.84
CA SER A 349 -18.02 13.41 -9.80
C SER A 349 -19.41 13.99 -9.64
N GLY A 350 -19.60 14.86 -8.68
CA GLY A 350 -20.88 15.55 -8.44
C GLY A 350 -21.24 16.55 -9.54
N SER A 351 -20.28 16.95 -10.37
CA SER A 351 -20.46 17.90 -11.46
C SER A 351 -19.41 17.71 -12.55
N LYS A 352 -19.68 18.24 -13.76
CA LYS A 352 -18.70 18.30 -14.85
C LYS A 352 -17.42 19.04 -14.45
N LEU A 353 -17.55 20.12 -13.69
CA LEU A 353 -16.41 20.91 -13.22
C LEU A 353 -15.51 20.11 -12.30
N GLU A 354 -16.08 19.37 -11.36
CA GLU A 354 -15.32 18.49 -10.46
C GLU A 354 -14.63 17.37 -11.25
N PHE A 355 -15.31 16.78 -12.22
CA PHE A 355 -14.73 15.77 -13.10
C PHE A 355 -13.50 16.31 -13.83
N PHE A 356 -13.61 17.49 -14.47
CA PHE A 356 -12.49 18.10 -15.16
C PHE A 356 -11.33 18.44 -14.23
N ARG A 357 -11.59 18.93 -13.02
CA ARG A 357 -10.53 19.21 -12.03
C ARG A 357 -9.81 17.94 -11.61
N ARG A 358 -10.53 16.85 -11.38
CA ARG A 358 -9.93 15.56 -11.06
C ARG A 358 -9.09 15.03 -12.22
N LEU A 359 -9.62 15.12 -13.45
CA LEU A 359 -8.91 14.71 -14.65
C LEU A 359 -7.61 15.51 -14.84
N GLN A 360 -7.63 16.81 -14.60
CA GLN A 360 -6.42 17.65 -14.65
C GLN A 360 -5.36 17.20 -13.64
N LEU A 361 -5.77 16.86 -12.41
CA LEU A 361 -4.83 16.33 -11.42
C LEU A 361 -4.21 15.00 -11.86
N VAL A 362 -5.03 14.10 -12.39
CA VAL A 362 -4.54 12.82 -12.93
C VAL A 362 -3.50 13.03 -14.03
N LEU A 363 -3.82 13.91 -14.99
CA LEU A 363 -2.93 14.21 -16.13
C LEU A 363 -1.61 14.89 -15.73
N LEU A 364 -1.58 15.55 -14.57
CA LEU A 364 -0.40 16.27 -14.06
C LEU A 364 0.31 15.56 -12.92
N SER A 365 -0.21 14.42 -12.48
CA SER A 365 0.46 13.60 -11.46
C SER A 365 1.52 12.70 -12.12
N ALA A 366 2.57 12.41 -11.36
CA ALA A 366 3.57 11.42 -11.73
C ALA A 366 3.06 10.02 -11.36
N HIS A 367 2.59 9.27 -12.32
CA HIS A 367 2.24 7.86 -12.19
C HIS A 367 2.62 7.10 -13.45
#